data_21cb4e517a3c76351d93b051c99b9874
#
_entry.id   21cb4e517a3c76351d93b051c99b9874
#
_cell.length_a   1.000
_cell.length_b   1.000
_cell.length_c   1.000
_cell.angle_alpha   90.00
_cell.angle_beta   90.00
_cell.angle_gamma   90.00
#
_symmetry.space_group_name_H-M   'P 1'
#
loop_
_entity.id
_entity.type
_entity.pdbx_description
1 polymer ?
#
loop_
_entity_poly.entity_id
_entity_poly.type
_entity_poly.pdbx_seq_one_letter_code
_entity_poly.pdbx_strand_id
1 'polypeptide(L)'
;LSVEVDVNRGRGLFRPTGQMGAVMRESAELAFAVAKREAIGRGLPAAFFREADVHLHIPAGAVQKDGPSAGAAMALALLSACIGAPVRADLAVTGEITLRGHILPVGGLKEKLLAAAREHFTELALPFENRGEAEGLPPEITAGLTIHYIKEFRELAALALTGRGEETDGEKDDNSTPFGGRCLWEKAADCEEGEGEEEGD
;
A
#
# COMPACT_ATOMS: atom_id res chain seq x y z
N LEU A 1 0.12 -8.20 -4.38
CA LEU A 1 1.36 -7.69 -3.81
C LEU A 1 1.14 -7.34 -2.33
N SER A 2 1.89 -7.95 -1.41
CA SER A 2 1.86 -7.62 0.02
C SER A 2 2.82 -6.48 0.32
N VAL A 3 2.49 -5.65 1.29
CA VAL A 3 3.38 -4.64 1.85
C VAL A 3 3.44 -4.84 3.36
N GLU A 4 4.62 -5.10 3.88
CA GLU A 4 4.87 -5.24 5.31
C GLU A 4 5.62 -4.00 5.80
N VAL A 5 5.25 -3.50 6.96
CA VAL A 5 5.94 -2.37 7.60
C VAL A 5 6.22 -2.71 9.06
N ASP A 6 7.46 -2.52 9.46
CA ASP A 6 7.91 -2.65 10.83
C ASP A 6 8.48 -1.32 11.31
N VAL A 7 8.18 -0.96 12.56
CA VAL A 7 8.63 0.30 13.17
C VAL A 7 9.26 -0.02 14.51
N ASN A 8 10.55 0.27 14.62
CA ASN A 8 11.33 -0.01 15.81
C ASN A 8 11.99 1.26 16.35
N ARG A 9 12.36 1.25 17.63
CA ARG A 9 13.19 2.31 18.19
C ARG A 9 14.53 2.34 17.45
N GLY A 10 14.97 3.53 17.00
CA GLY A 10 16.15 3.64 16.16
C GLY A 10 16.71 5.05 16.06
N ARG A 11 17.18 5.42 14.87
CA ARG A 11 17.86 6.69 14.59
C ARG A 11 17.27 7.46 13.42
N GLY A 12 16.05 7.13 13.03
CA GLY A 12 15.34 7.79 11.93
C GLY A 12 15.68 7.21 10.55
N LEU A 13 16.03 5.95 10.45
CA LEU A 13 16.35 5.30 9.17
C LEU A 13 15.07 4.79 8.52
N PHE A 14 14.98 4.96 7.19
CA PHE A 14 13.99 4.30 6.35
C PHE A 14 14.68 3.26 5.46
N ARG A 15 14.17 2.03 5.47
CA ARG A 15 14.76 0.90 4.73
C ARG A 15 13.71 0.20 3.86
N PRO A 16 13.62 0.50 2.56
CA PRO A 16 12.81 -0.28 1.64
C PRO A 16 13.58 -1.52 1.15
N THR A 17 12.93 -2.71 1.21
CA THR A 17 13.49 -4.00 0.75
C THR A 17 12.44 -4.83 0.00
N GLY A 18 12.83 -5.87 -0.73
CA GLY A 18 11.93 -6.78 -1.43
C GLY A 18 12.15 -6.87 -2.94
N GLN A 19 13.42 -6.81 -3.39
CA GLN A 19 13.79 -6.88 -4.82
C GLN A 19 13.10 -5.80 -5.67
N MET A 20 13.03 -4.58 -5.13
CA MET A 20 12.47 -3.42 -5.81
C MET A 20 13.42 -2.90 -6.86
N GLY A 21 12.93 -2.66 -8.08
CA GLY A 21 13.60 -1.88 -9.11
C GLY A 21 13.71 -0.40 -8.72
N ALA A 22 14.33 0.38 -9.59
CA ALA A 22 14.61 1.79 -9.30
C ALA A 22 13.34 2.63 -9.11
N VAL A 23 12.35 2.43 -9.97
CA VAL A 23 11.08 3.19 -9.94
C VAL A 23 10.28 2.87 -8.67
N MET A 24 10.17 1.58 -8.31
CA MET A 24 9.45 1.19 -7.10
C MET A 24 10.17 1.68 -5.82
N ARG A 25 11.50 1.71 -5.81
CA ARG A 25 12.27 2.24 -4.69
C ARG A 25 12.04 3.74 -4.50
N GLU A 26 12.07 4.52 -5.58
CA GLU A 26 11.73 5.94 -5.56
C GLU A 26 10.29 6.15 -5.07
N SER A 27 9.35 5.35 -5.57
CA SER A 27 7.96 5.37 -5.10
C SER A 27 7.83 5.09 -3.61
N ALA A 28 8.64 4.18 -3.04
CA ALA A 28 8.66 3.91 -1.60
C ALA A 28 9.18 5.10 -0.79
N GLU A 29 10.17 5.83 -1.29
CA GLU A 29 10.67 7.06 -0.64
C GLU A 29 9.63 8.18 -0.66
N LEU A 30 8.93 8.37 -1.78
CA LEU A 30 7.81 9.30 -1.89
C LEU A 30 6.67 8.90 -0.93
N ALA A 31 6.33 7.62 -0.90
CA ALA A 31 5.31 7.07 0.00
C ALA A 31 5.65 7.34 1.48
N PHE A 32 6.91 7.16 1.87
CA PHE A 32 7.35 7.46 3.24
C PHE A 32 7.26 8.94 3.57
N ALA A 33 7.66 9.83 2.65
CA ALA A 33 7.56 11.27 2.86
C ALA A 33 6.11 11.73 3.05
N VAL A 34 5.17 11.16 2.27
CA VAL A 34 3.73 11.46 2.37
C VAL A 34 3.15 10.90 3.66
N ALA A 35 3.43 9.64 4.00
CA ALA A 35 2.97 8.99 5.23
C ALA A 35 3.45 9.75 6.48
N LYS A 36 4.73 10.13 6.50
CA LYS A 36 5.32 10.94 7.59
C LYS A 36 4.59 12.27 7.78
N ARG A 37 4.35 13.01 6.69
CA ARG A 37 3.63 14.28 6.75
C ARG A 37 2.20 14.10 7.26
N GLU A 38 1.51 13.08 6.79
CA GLU A 38 0.14 12.79 7.21
C GLU A 38 0.08 12.32 8.67
N ALA A 39 1.02 11.50 9.13
CA ALA A 39 1.13 11.07 10.52
C ALA A 39 1.33 12.26 11.47
N ILE A 40 2.21 13.20 11.12
CA ILE A 40 2.43 14.43 11.88
C ILE A 40 1.15 15.27 11.88
N GLY A 41 0.47 15.42 10.75
CA GLY A 41 -0.81 16.11 10.64
C GLY A 41 -1.91 15.50 11.51
N ARG A 42 -1.83 14.20 11.81
CA ARG A 42 -2.73 13.46 12.72
C ARG A 42 -2.25 13.45 14.18
N GLY A 43 -1.23 14.25 14.51
CA GLY A 43 -0.77 14.45 15.88
C GLY A 43 0.41 13.59 16.32
N LEU A 44 1.01 12.78 15.44
CA LEU A 44 2.23 12.06 15.78
C LEU A 44 3.39 13.06 15.93
N PRO A 45 4.13 13.06 17.07
CA PRO A 45 5.23 13.99 17.25
C PRO A 45 6.31 13.87 16.17
N ALA A 46 6.80 14.97 15.62
CA ALA A 46 7.87 14.94 14.61
C ALA A 46 9.18 14.29 15.14
N ALA A 47 9.39 14.28 16.46
CA ALA A 47 10.50 13.60 17.12
C ALA A 47 10.45 12.09 16.89
N PHE A 48 9.28 11.48 16.75
CA PHE A 48 9.09 10.07 16.45
C PHE A 48 10.00 9.62 15.29
N PHE A 49 10.00 10.35 14.18
CA PHE A 49 10.78 10.03 12.99
C PHE A 49 12.29 10.24 13.12
N ARG A 50 12.78 10.75 14.25
CA ARG A 50 14.21 10.81 14.58
C ARG A 50 14.63 9.67 15.50
N GLU A 51 13.67 9.04 16.17
CA GLU A 51 13.87 8.02 17.20
C GLU A 51 13.35 6.65 16.80
N ALA A 52 12.71 6.55 15.61
CA ALA A 52 12.19 5.31 15.05
C ALA A 52 12.86 4.99 13.71
N ASP A 53 13.29 3.75 13.55
CA ASP A 53 13.65 3.17 12.27
C ASP A 53 12.42 2.52 11.67
N VAL A 54 12.15 2.79 10.39
CA VAL A 54 11.00 2.26 9.65
C VAL A 54 11.50 1.36 8.54
N HIS A 55 11.05 0.10 8.54
CA HIS A 55 11.39 -0.89 7.53
C HIS A 55 10.13 -1.23 6.72
N LEU A 56 10.17 -0.98 5.42
CA LEU A 56 9.17 -1.41 4.46
C LEU A 56 9.70 -2.61 3.69
N HIS A 57 8.95 -3.70 3.65
CA HIS A 57 9.30 -4.91 2.93
C HIS A 57 8.18 -5.34 1.99
N ILE A 58 8.55 -5.68 0.75
CA ILE A 58 7.64 -6.31 -0.21
C ILE A 58 8.08 -7.77 -0.39
N PRO A 59 7.32 -8.76 0.15
CA PRO A 59 7.65 -10.17 0.05
C PRO A 59 7.71 -10.71 -1.39
N ALA A 60 8.00 -12.00 -1.55
CA ALA A 60 8.23 -12.68 -2.83
C ALA A 60 9.54 -12.25 -3.52
N GLY A 61 10.65 -12.42 -2.80
CA GLY A 61 12.00 -12.00 -3.25
C GLY A 61 12.56 -12.74 -4.47
N ALA A 62 11.90 -13.81 -4.95
CA ALA A 62 12.31 -14.51 -6.17
C ALA A 62 11.95 -13.74 -7.47
N VAL A 63 11.01 -12.78 -7.39
CA VAL A 63 10.55 -12.00 -8.53
C VAL A 63 10.95 -10.53 -8.33
N GLN A 64 11.65 -9.97 -9.28
CA GLN A 64 11.92 -8.54 -9.31
C GLN A 64 10.63 -7.78 -9.58
N LYS A 65 10.38 -6.74 -8.79
CA LYS A 65 9.19 -5.89 -8.92
C LYS A 65 9.64 -4.46 -9.22
N ASP A 66 9.00 -3.86 -10.18
CA ASP A 66 9.22 -2.44 -10.48
C ASP A 66 7.91 -1.74 -10.87
N GLY A 67 7.92 -0.42 -10.84
CA GLY A 67 6.79 0.42 -11.18
C GLY A 67 6.23 1.21 -10.00
N PRO A 68 5.54 2.35 -10.29
CA PRO A 68 5.06 3.28 -9.27
C PRO A 68 3.67 2.95 -8.72
N SER A 69 2.95 1.98 -9.28
CA SER A 69 1.51 1.74 -9.01
C SER A 69 1.19 1.24 -7.58
N ALA A 70 2.21 0.83 -6.81
CA ALA A 70 2.07 0.44 -5.41
C ALA A 70 2.25 1.62 -4.43
N GLY A 71 2.57 2.82 -4.91
CA GLY A 71 2.93 3.97 -4.08
C GLY A 71 1.86 4.35 -3.05
N ALA A 72 0.59 4.37 -3.46
CA ALA A 72 -0.53 4.65 -2.57
C ALA A 72 -0.68 3.59 -1.47
N ALA A 73 -0.54 2.31 -1.82
CA ALA A 73 -0.61 1.19 -0.86
C ALA A 73 0.57 1.22 0.12
N MET A 74 1.79 1.50 -0.36
CA MET A 74 2.97 1.66 0.49
C MET A 74 2.80 2.83 1.48
N ALA A 75 2.30 3.98 1.02
CA ALA A 75 2.04 5.13 1.89
C ALA A 75 1.00 4.82 2.96
N LEU A 76 -0.07 4.07 2.61
CA LEU A 76 -1.11 3.67 3.54
C LEU A 76 -0.57 2.70 4.61
N ALA A 77 0.20 1.68 4.21
CA ALA A 77 0.83 0.74 5.14
C ALA A 77 1.81 1.44 6.10
N LEU A 78 2.62 2.36 5.58
CA LEU A 78 3.54 3.18 6.38
C LEU A 78 2.80 4.07 7.39
N LEU A 79 1.74 4.75 6.95
CA LEU A 79 0.92 5.58 7.84
C LEU A 79 0.28 4.73 8.94
N SER A 80 -0.35 3.63 8.57
CA SER A 80 -0.99 2.68 9.48
C SER A 80 -0.03 2.21 10.58
N ALA A 81 1.16 1.75 10.21
CA ALA A 81 2.17 1.29 11.15
C ALA A 81 2.67 2.41 12.08
N CYS A 82 2.88 3.63 11.55
CA CYS A 82 3.36 4.75 12.35
C CYS A 82 2.35 5.23 13.39
N ILE A 83 1.05 5.22 13.07
CA ILE A 83 0.01 5.74 13.98
C ILE A 83 -0.74 4.64 14.75
N GLY A 84 -0.43 3.37 14.49
CA GLY A 84 -1.09 2.23 15.14
C GLY A 84 -2.57 2.08 14.77
N ALA A 85 -2.98 2.53 13.59
CA ALA A 85 -4.36 2.40 13.10
C ALA A 85 -4.44 1.31 12.02
N PRO A 86 -5.19 0.22 12.22
CA PRO A 86 -5.25 -0.88 11.26
C PRO A 86 -5.94 -0.46 9.96
N VAL A 87 -5.50 -1.08 8.86
CA VAL A 87 -6.14 -0.95 7.55
C VAL A 87 -7.26 -1.97 7.42
N ARG A 88 -8.35 -1.62 6.76
CA ARG A 88 -9.44 -2.54 6.43
C ARG A 88 -8.92 -3.72 5.62
N ALA A 89 -9.31 -4.93 6.02
CA ALA A 89 -8.86 -6.18 5.38
C ALA A 89 -9.55 -6.47 4.03
N ASP A 90 -10.69 -5.85 3.78
CA ASP A 90 -11.52 -6.05 2.59
C ASP A 90 -11.22 -5.08 1.44
N LEU A 91 -10.27 -4.14 1.64
CA LEU A 91 -9.93 -3.08 0.70
C LEU A 91 -8.60 -3.36 -0.02
N ALA A 92 -8.64 -3.46 -1.35
CA ALA A 92 -7.44 -3.41 -2.18
C ALA A 92 -7.16 -1.98 -2.66
N VAL A 93 -5.87 -1.65 -2.86
CA VAL A 93 -5.44 -0.30 -3.23
C VAL A 93 -4.45 -0.35 -4.38
N THR A 94 -4.62 0.50 -5.38
CA THR A 94 -3.58 0.80 -6.38
C THR A 94 -3.57 2.29 -6.69
N GLY A 95 -2.40 2.81 -7.06
CA GLY A 95 -2.22 4.21 -7.42
C GLY A 95 -0.76 4.61 -7.30
N GLU A 96 -0.29 5.42 -8.22
CA GLU A 96 0.97 6.14 -8.08
C GLU A 96 0.76 7.31 -7.12
N ILE A 97 1.76 7.59 -6.28
CA ILE A 97 1.69 8.69 -5.31
C ILE A 97 2.70 9.76 -5.62
N THR A 98 2.27 11.02 -5.63
CA THR A 98 3.19 12.15 -5.75
C THR A 98 3.67 12.62 -4.38
N LEU A 99 4.76 13.36 -4.33
CA LEU A 99 5.28 13.97 -3.11
C LEU A 99 4.24 14.87 -2.40
N ARG A 100 3.27 15.41 -3.14
CA ARG A 100 2.20 16.24 -2.57
C ARG A 100 1.01 15.43 -2.04
N GLY A 101 0.98 14.11 -2.35
CA GLY A 101 -0.08 13.21 -1.91
C GLY A 101 -1.22 13.07 -2.92
N HIS A 102 -1.06 13.55 -4.17
CA HIS A 102 -2.01 13.24 -5.24
C HIS A 102 -1.83 11.78 -5.66
N ILE A 103 -2.93 11.12 -5.98
CA ILE A 103 -2.97 9.76 -6.49
C ILE A 103 -3.14 9.82 -8.00
N LEU A 104 -2.13 9.36 -8.74
CA LEU A 104 -2.09 9.38 -10.20
C LEU A 104 -2.59 8.06 -10.80
N PRO A 105 -3.09 8.09 -12.05
CA PRO A 105 -3.62 6.91 -12.73
C PRO A 105 -2.55 5.85 -12.98
N VAL A 106 -3.01 4.60 -13.09
CA VAL A 106 -2.15 3.42 -13.29
C VAL A 106 -2.63 2.61 -14.49
N GLY A 107 -1.73 1.87 -15.12
CA GLY A 107 -2.05 0.92 -16.17
C GLY A 107 -2.45 -0.46 -15.63
N GLY A 108 -2.91 -1.36 -16.53
CA GLY A 108 -3.25 -2.74 -16.21
C GLY A 108 -4.44 -2.86 -15.27
N LEU A 109 -5.45 -2.02 -15.44
CA LEU A 109 -6.59 -1.96 -14.53
C LEU A 109 -7.40 -3.25 -14.53
N LYS A 110 -7.62 -3.83 -15.72
CA LYS A 110 -8.37 -5.08 -15.86
C LYS A 110 -7.76 -6.22 -15.05
N GLU A 111 -6.45 -6.41 -15.18
CA GLU A 111 -5.70 -7.44 -14.45
C GLU A 111 -5.75 -7.21 -12.94
N LYS A 112 -5.67 -5.96 -12.51
CA LYS A 112 -5.74 -5.58 -11.09
C LYS A 112 -7.13 -5.86 -10.49
N LEU A 113 -8.21 -5.57 -11.22
CA LEU A 113 -9.57 -5.87 -10.76
C LEU A 113 -9.81 -7.39 -10.69
N LEU A 114 -9.38 -8.12 -11.71
CA LEU A 114 -9.47 -9.59 -11.70
C LEU A 114 -8.68 -10.20 -10.54
N ALA A 115 -7.49 -9.66 -10.24
CA ALA A 115 -6.71 -10.10 -9.10
C ALA A 115 -7.41 -9.80 -7.77
N ALA A 116 -7.97 -8.61 -7.59
CA ALA A 116 -8.73 -8.25 -6.40
C ALA A 116 -9.93 -9.19 -6.18
N ALA A 117 -10.68 -9.49 -7.24
CA ALA A 117 -11.79 -10.43 -7.17
C ALA A 117 -11.36 -11.86 -6.81
N ARG A 118 -10.24 -12.34 -7.36
CA ARG A 118 -9.67 -13.67 -7.03
C ARG A 118 -9.23 -13.79 -5.57
N GLU A 119 -8.69 -12.73 -5.01
CA GLU A 119 -8.25 -12.66 -3.61
C GLU A 119 -9.42 -12.28 -2.65
N HIS A 120 -10.66 -12.28 -3.15
CA HIS A 120 -11.88 -12.02 -2.37
C HIS A 120 -11.95 -10.63 -1.72
N PHE A 121 -11.28 -9.63 -2.28
CA PHE A 121 -11.54 -8.24 -1.90
C PHE A 121 -12.92 -7.82 -2.38
N THR A 122 -13.63 -7.09 -1.54
CA THR A 122 -14.96 -6.55 -1.86
C THR A 122 -14.93 -5.06 -2.15
N GLU A 123 -13.86 -4.37 -1.75
CA GLU A 123 -13.68 -2.95 -1.97
C GLU A 123 -12.33 -2.65 -2.62
N LEU A 124 -12.32 -1.64 -3.48
CA LEU A 124 -11.15 -1.27 -4.26
C LEU A 124 -11.01 0.24 -4.33
N ALA A 125 -9.85 0.77 -3.91
CA ALA A 125 -9.49 2.16 -4.08
C ALA A 125 -8.65 2.34 -5.35
N LEU A 126 -9.18 3.11 -6.30
CA LEU A 126 -8.56 3.43 -7.59
C LEU A 126 -8.30 4.93 -7.71
N PRO A 127 -7.29 5.34 -8.49
CA PRO A 127 -7.15 6.73 -8.89
C PRO A 127 -8.40 7.25 -9.61
N PHE A 128 -8.78 8.48 -9.33
CA PHE A 128 -9.98 9.09 -9.93
C PHE A 128 -9.92 9.12 -11.46
N GLU A 129 -8.74 9.34 -12.02
CA GLU A 129 -8.52 9.41 -13.45
C GLU A 129 -8.69 8.04 -14.15
N ASN A 130 -8.61 6.93 -13.43
CA ASN A 130 -8.92 5.60 -13.97
C ASN A 130 -10.43 5.31 -14.04
N ARG A 131 -11.29 6.22 -13.59
CA ARG A 131 -12.75 6.00 -13.54
C ARG A 131 -13.33 5.65 -14.90
N GLY A 132 -12.98 6.41 -15.95
CA GLY A 132 -13.50 6.14 -17.29
C GLY A 132 -13.09 4.78 -17.85
N GLU A 133 -11.87 4.33 -17.56
CA GLU A 133 -11.39 2.98 -17.91
C GLU A 133 -12.15 1.90 -17.13
N ALA A 134 -12.32 2.09 -15.82
CA ALA A 134 -13.03 1.13 -14.97
C ALA A 134 -14.51 0.98 -15.36
N GLU A 135 -15.20 2.08 -15.63
CA GLU A 135 -16.62 2.08 -16.06
C GLU A 135 -16.80 1.51 -17.48
N GLY A 136 -15.74 1.48 -18.30
CA GLY A 136 -15.75 0.89 -19.63
C GLY A 136 -15.48 -0.63 -19.65
N LEU A 137 -15.12 -1.23 -18.52
CA LEU A 137 -14.87 -2.67 -18.43
C LEU A 137 -16.18 -3.48 -18.43
N PRO A 138 -16.15 -4.73 -18.92
CA PRO A 138 -17.30 -5.62 -18.82
C PRO A 138 -17.79 -5.75 -17.37
N PRO A 139 -19.11 -5.74 -17.14
CA PRO A 139 -19.71 -5.81 -15.79
C PRO A 139 -19.25 -7.03 -14.98
N GLU A 140 -18.90 -8.13 -15.66
CA GLU A 140 -18.43 -9.36 -15.02
C GLU A 140 -17.09 -9.18 -14.29
N ILE A 141 -16.28 -8.19 -14.70
CA ILE A 141 -14.96 -7.90 -14.08
C ILE A 141 -15.15 -7.09 -12.81
N THR A 142 -16.17 -6.24 -12.77
CA THR A 142 -16.44 -5.36 -11.61
C THR A 142 -17.52 -5.93 -10.69
N ALA A 143 -18.14 -7.05 -11.07
CA ALA A 143 -19.20 -7.68 -10.29
C ALA A 143 -18.72 -8.04 -8.87
N GLY A 144 -19.43 -7.57 -7.85
CA GLY A 144 -19.10 -7.81 -6.45
C GLY A 144 -18.02 -6.90 -5.87
N LEU A 145 -17.48 -5.95 -6.65
CA LEU A 145 -16.51 -4.97 -6.19
C LEU A 145 -17.18 -3.60 -6.02
N THR A 146 -16.99 -2.98 -4.86
CA THR A 146 -17.30 -1.57 -4.63
C THR A 146 -16.05 -0.75 -4.93
N ILE A 147 -16.13 0.15 -5.93
CA ILE A 147 -14.96 0.93 -6.37
C ILE A 147 -15.05 2.35 -5.83
N HIS A 148 -14.00 2.76 -5.13
CA HIS A 148 -13.80 4.11 -4.61
C HIS A 148 -12.77 4.84 -5.46
N TYR A 149 -13.16 5.98 -6.03
CA TYR A 149 -12.26 6.81 -6.85
C TYR A 149 -11.62 7.91 -6.00
N ILE A 150 -10.31 7.85 -5.85
CA ILE A 150 -9.51 8.65 -4.94
C ILE A 150 -8.64 9.64 -5.71
N LYS A 151 -8.58 10.90 -5.29
CA LYS A 151 -7.70 11.94 -5.83
C LYS A 151 -6.49 12.19 -4.95
N GLU A 152 -6.69 12.13 -3.63
CA GLU A 152 -5.68 12.48 -2.65
C GLU A 152 -5.49 11.38 -1.62
N PHE A 153 -4.27 11.26 -1.12
CA PHE A 153 -3.92 10.27 -0.10
C PHE A 153 -4.75 10.41 1.20
N ARG A 154 -5.18 11.63 1.55
CA ARG A 154 -6.03 11.85 2.73
C ARG A 154 -7.39 11.18 2.60
N GLU A 155 -7.97 11.19 1.40
CA GLU A 155 -9.23 10.49 1.10
C GLU A 155 -9.04 8.98 1.28
N LEU A 156 -7.93 8.43 0.73
CA LEU A 156 -7.57 7.03 0.89
C LEU A 156 -7.40 6.67 2.38
N ALA A 157 -6.65 7.47 3.12
CA ALA A 157 -6.40 7.23 4.53
C ALA A 157 -7.68 7.30 5.39
N ALA A 158 -8.63 8.18 5.04
CA ALA A 158 -9.92 8.28 5.70
C ALA A 158 -10.83 7.07 5.38
N LEU A 159 -10.78 6.55 4.16
CA LEU A 159 -11.52 5.38 3.72
C LEU A 159 -11.00 4.09 4.37
N ALA A 160 -9.67 3.95 4.41
CA ALA A 160 -9.00 2.68 4.65
C ALA A 160 -8.65 2.43 6.12
N LEU A 161 -8.39 3.47 6.91
CA LEU A 161 -8.00 3.30 8.31
C LEU A 161 -9.25 3.17 9.18
N THR A 162 -9.31 2.08 9.91
CA THR A 162 -10.27 1.91 11.00
C THR A 162 -9.77 2.65 12.25
N GLY A 163 -10.66 3.11 13.13
CA GLY A 163 -10.27 3.83 14.35
C GLY A 163 -9.23 3.03 15.15
N ARG A 164 -8.49 3.70 16.05
CA ARG A 164 -7.54 3.03 16.94
C ARG A 164 -8.20 1.78 17.52
N GLY A 165 -7.58 0.61 17.29
CA GLY A 165 -8.05 -0.62 17.90
C GLY A 165 -8.25 -0.38 19.39
N GLU A 166 -9.44 -0.70 19.93
CA GLU A 166 -9.64 -0.78 21.35
C GLU A 166 -8.56 -1.73 21.87
N GLU A 167 -7.73 -1.24 22.80
CA GLU A 167 -6.79 -2.08 23.53
C GLU A 167 -7.62 -3.19 24.16
N THR A 168 -7.54 -4.40 23.60
CA THR A 168 -8.02 -5.59 24.32
C THR A 168 -7.13 -5.70 25.55
N ASP A 169 -7.74 -5.54 26.73
CA ASP A 169 -7.12 -5.82 28.03
C ASP A 169 -6.64 -7.30 28.06
N GLY A 170 -5.42 -7.52 27.61
CA GLY A 170 -4.70 -8.78 27.63
C GLY A 170 -3.26 -8.51 28.03
N GLU A 171 -2.93 -8.98 29.23
CA GLU A 171 -1.63 -9.08 29.89
C GLU A 171 -0.48 -8.25 29.27
N LYS A 172 -0.05 -7.25 30.04
CA LYS A 172 1.15 -6.47 29.78
C LYS A 172 2.39 -7.35 29.90
N ASP A 173 2.84 -7.92 28.80
CA ASP A 173 4.23 -8.32 28.67
C ASP A 173 5.09 -7.05 28.61
N ASP A 174 5.96 -6.88 29.58
CA ASP A 174 6.82 -5.72 29.84
C ASP A 174 7.88 -5.50 28.74
N ASN A 175 7.73 -6.12 27.56
CA ASN A 175 8.59 -5.98 26.39
C ASN A 175 7.83 -5.60 25.10
N SER A 176 6.57 -5.21 25.20
CA SER A 176 5.80 -4.72 24.05
C SER A 176 6.08 -3.24 23.85
N THR A 177 6.94 -2.95 22.88
CA THR A 177 7.10 -1.60 22.32
C THR A 177 5.74 -1.10 21.80
N PRO A 178 5.41 0.20 21.94
CA PRO A 178 4.14 0.77 21.46
C PRO A 178 4.03 0.80 19.91
N PHE A 179 4.87 0.05 19.20
CA PHE A 179 5.07 0.10 17.75
C PHE A 179 4.77 -1.22 17.02
N GLY A 180 4.07 -2.16 17.66
CA GLY A 180 3.77 -3.45 17.05
C GLY A 180 2.47 -3.45 16.24
N GLY A 181 2.48 -2.94 15.02
CA GLY A 181 1.38 -3.07 14.06
C GLY A 181 1.84 -3.75 12.78
N ARG A 182 1.43 -5.01 12.56
CA ARG A 182 1.68 -5.73 11.31
C ARG A 182 0.54 -5.41 10.34
N CYS A 183 0.81 -4.64 9.29
CA CYS A 183 -0.14 -4.41 8.19
C CYS A 183 0.14 -5.41 7.08
N LEU A 184 -0.77 -6.36 6.89
CA LEU A 184 -0.71 -7.33 5.80
C LEU A 184 -1.55 -6.82 4.63
N TRP A 185 -0.89 -6.61 3.47
CA TRP A 185 -1.55 -6.37 2.20
C TRP A 185 -1.14 -7.45 1.21
N GLU A 186 -2.09 -8.15 0.67
CA GLU A 186 -1.82 -9.28 -0.20
C GLU A 186 -2.27 -9.05 -1.65
N LYS A 187 -1.35 -9.34 -2.54
CA LYS A 187 -1.35 -9.77 -3.93
C LYS A 187 -2.18 -9.03 -4.98
N ALA A 188 -1.48 -8.28 -5.82
CA ALA A 188 -1.88 -8.09 -7.22
C ALA A 188 -1.00 -8.96 -8.12
N ALA A 189 -1.63 -9.61 -9.09
CA ALA A 189 -1.14 -10.68 -9.93
C ALA A 189 0.21 -10.43 -10.63
N ASP A 190 0.99 -11.50 -10.71
CA ASP A 190 2.07 -11.67 -11.68
C ASP A 190 1.49 -11.58 -13.09
N CYS A 191 1.86 -10.55 -13.84
CA CYS A 191 1.68 -10.57 -15.29
C CYS A 191 2.72 -11.55 -15.83
N GLU A 192 2.29 -12.72 -16.28
CA GLU A 192 3.07 -13.57 -17.15
C GLU A 192 3.31 -12.80 -18.44
N GLU A 193 4.54 -12.33 -18.62
CA GLU A 193 5.04 -11.98 -19.95
C GLU A 193 5.20 -13.29 -20.71
N GLY A 194 4.34 -13.48 -21.71
CA GLY A 194 4.39 -14.63 -22.58
C GLY A 194 5.73 -14.68 -23.28
N GLU A 195 6.46 -15.76 -23.05
CA GLU A 195 7.61 -16.14 -23.85
C GLU A 195 7.15 -16.34 -25.30
N GLY A 196 7.55 -15.42 -26.15
CA GLY A 196 7.49 -15.61 -27.59
C GLY A 196 8.54 -16.63 -27.97
N GLU A 197 8.13 -17.84 -28.25
CA GLU A 197 8.97 -18.84 -28.97
C GLU A 197 9.27 -18.29 -30.36
N GLU A 198 10.50 -17.83 -30.59
CA GLU A 198 11.06 -17.75 -31.93
C GLU A 198 11.52 -19.15 -32.34
N GLU A 199 10.68 -19.84 -33.08
CA GLU A 199 11.15 -20.93 -33.94
C GLU A 199 11.97 -20.31 -35.08
N GLY A 200 13.28 -20.46 -35.03
CA GLY A 200 14.21 -20.20 -36.13
C GLY A 200 14.45 -21.47 -36.91
N ASP A 201 14.21 -21.37 -38.17
CA ASP A 201 14.54 -22.34 -39.23
C ASP A 201 16.05 -22.29 -39.60
#